data_86dd1e1f3e7f8e75c775ddbbfcb524b3
#
_entry.id   86dd1e1f3e7f8e75c775ddbbfcb524b3
#
_cell.length_a   1.000
_cell.length_b   1.000
_cell.length_c   1.000
_cell.angle_alpha   90.00
_cell.angle_beta   90.00
_cell.angle_gamma   90.00
#
_symmetry.space_group_name_H-M   'P 1'
#
loop_
_entity.id
_entity.type
_entity.pdbx_description
1 polymer ?
#
loop_
_entity_poly.entity_id
_entity_poly.type
_entity_poly.pdbx_seq_one_letter_code
_entity_poly.pdbx_strand_id
1 'polypeptide(L)'
;MLVAGGSGAFFGVADLVIAVNRYVPRDVTQQARTLAGTQATQPQKLVFNALQARKPTSVTLGPPKDDRPAKALGRATIRYGGDTIDLSAVSQLVDAEQTQAIARALDRLSDTLDDRASVSDRLDELLRRIDQEGLDWLWPHPGHPGHLARPRPYELQAAIRRCRRLRVQT
;
A
#
# COMPACT_ATOMS: atom_id res chain seq x y z
N MET A 1 -0.50 15.00 4.23
CA MET A 1 -0.56 14.36 5.56
C MET A 1 -1.62 15.10 6.39
N LEU A 2 -2.50 14.40 7.09
CA LEU A 2 -3.49 14.98 8.01
C LEU A 2 -3.07 14.64 9.43
N VAL A 3 -3.06 15.64 10.31
CA VAL A 3 -2.77 15.46 11.74
C VAL A 3 -3.95 16.02 12.51
N ALA A 4 -4.52 15.23 13.42
CA ALA A 4 -5.56 15.65 14.34
C ALA A 4 -5.02 15.60 15.77
N GLY A 5 -5.20 16.68 16.52
CA GLY A 5 -4.73 16.77 17.93
C GLY A 5 -4.76 18.17 18.47
N GLY A 6 -4.43 18.31 19.75
CA GLY A 6 -4.38 19.60 20.45
C GLY A 6 -2.97 20.21 20.59
N SER A 7 -1.96 19.66 19.91
CA SER A 7 -0.58 20.14 20.02
C SER A 7 -0.25 21.20 18.98
N GLY A 8 0.37 22.30 19.41
CA GLY A 8 0.90 23.34 18.53
C GLY A 8 2.21 22.99 17.82
N ALA A 9 2.79 21.81 18.06
CA ALA A 9 4.08 21.40 17.52
C ALA A 9 4.13 21.41 15.98
N PHE A 10 2.98 21.30 15.30
CA PHE A 10 2.90 21.25 13.84
C PHE A 10 2.53 22.59 13.20
N PHE A 11 2.29 23.66 13.98
CA PHE A 11 1.83 24.94 13.45
C PHE A 11 2.79 25.57 12.44
N GLY A 12 4.11 25.36 12.63
CA GLY A 12 5.13 25.93 11.75
C GLY A 12 5.30 25.24 10.41
N VAL A 13 4.75 24.02 10.24
CA VAL A 13 4.93 23.21 9.05
C VAL A 13 3.61 22.85 8.34
N ALA A 14 2.48 23.26 8.91
CA ALA A 14 1.18 22.98 8.36
C ALA A 14 0.81 23.97 7.25
N ASP A 15 0.32 23.46 6.12
CA ASP A 15 -0.21 24.29 5.03
C ASP A 15 -1.55 24.92 5.41
N LEU A 16 -2.37 24.17 6.14
CA LEU A 16 -3.70 24.57 6.59
C LEU A 16 -3.92 24.10 8.03
N VAL A 17 -4.42 24.99 8.88
CA VAL A 17 -4.79 24.70 10.26
C VAL A 17 -6.26 25.03 10.48
N ILE A 18 -7.06 24.03 10.79
CA ILE A 18 -8.47 24.17 11.10
C ILE A 18 -8.68 23.93 12.60
N ALA A 19 -9.15 24.94 13.32
CA ALA A 19 -9.63 24.74 14.68
C ALA A 19 -11.11 24.35 14.66
N VAL A 20 -11.48 23.36 15.45
CA VAL A 20 -12.87 22.94 15.62
C VAL A 20 -13.29 23.28 17.06
N ASN A 21 -14.22 24.21 17.20
CA ASN A 21 -14.80 24.58 18.50
C ASN A 21 -16.30 24.33 18.46
N ARG A 22 -16.79 23.50 19.36
CA ARG A 22 -18.22 23.11 19.44
C ARG A 22 -18.76 22.68 18.07
N TYR A 23 -18.00 21.84 17.38
CA TYR A 23 -18.30 21.31 16.02
C TYR A 23 -18.29 22.36 14.90
N VAL A 24 -17.89 23.60 15.16
CA VAL A 24 -17.76 24.64 14.14
C VAL A 24 -16.30 24.75 13.70
N PRO A 25 -15.98 24.41 12.45
CA PRO A 25 -14.62 24.56 11.92
C PRO A 25 -14.32 26.04 11.60
N ARG A 26 -13.09 26.45 11.87
CA ARG A 26 -12.57 27.77 11.51
C ARG A 26 -11.15 27.64 11.00
N ASP A 27 -10.83 28.29 9.91
CA ASP A 27 -9.46 28.45 9.47
C ASP A 27 -8.69 29.37 10.41
N VAL A 28 -7.66 28.86 11.06
CA VAL A 28 -6.77 29.56 11.97
C VAL A 28 -5.32 29.53 11.52
N THR A 29 -5.08 29.25 10.25
CA THR A 29 -3.75 29.08 9.67
C THR A 29 -2.83 30.26 9.96
N GLN A 30 -3.31 31.49 9.80
CA GLN A 30 -2.52 32.69 10.08
C GLN A 30 -2.17 32.83 11.57
N GLN A 31 -3.12 32.54 12.44
CA GLN A 31 -2.90 32.59 13.89
C GLN A 31 -1.88 31.51 14.31
N ALA A 32 -2.00 30.30 13.75
CA ALA A 32 -1.07 29.21 14.00
C ALA A 32 0.35 29.58 13.56
N ARG A 33 0.51 30.20 12.39
CA ARG A 33 1.81 30.68 11.90
C ARG A 33 2.41 31.78 12.78
N THR A 34 1.60 32.68 13.27
CA THR A 34 2.05 33.75 14.19
C THR A 34 2.53 33.16 15.51
N LEU A 35 1.84 32.15 16.04
CA LEU A 35 2.24 31.45 17.26
C LEU A 35 3.52 30.61 17.07
N ALA A 36 3.70 30.05 15.88
CA ALA A 36 4.92 29.30 15.53
C ALA A 36 6.12 30.20 15.24
N GLY A 37 5.88 31.43 14.85
CA GLY A 37 6.86 32.35 14.24
C GLY A 37 8.05 32.79 15.10
N THR A 38 8.16 32.33 16.35
CA THR A 38 9.31 32.61 17.22
C THR A 38 10.21 31.40 17.44
N GLN A 39 9.81 30.25 16.95
CA GLN A 39 10.57 29.00 17.05
C GLN A 39 10.78 28.32 15.69
N ALA A 40 11.10 29.10 14.68
CA ALA A 40 11.53 28.53 13.42
C ALA A 40 12.87 27.83 13.62
N THR A 41 12.84 26.61 14.14
CA THR A 41 13.92 25.67 13.95
C THR A 41 14.10 25.54 12.45
N GLN A 42 15.21 26.04 11.92
CA GLN A 42 15.51 25.89 10.50
C GLN A 42 15.27 24.41 10.13
N PRO A 43 14.49 24.15 9.08
CA PRO A 43 14.29 22.77 8.67
C PRO A 43 15.65 22.17 8.38
N GLN A 44 16.13 21.30 9.24
CA GLN A 44 17.27 20.46 8.90
C GLN A 44 16.86 19.75 7.62
N LYS A 45 17.60 19.99 6.55
CA LYS A 45 17.42 19.31 5.28
C LYS A 45 17.74 17.84 5.53
N LEU A 46 16.72 17.10 6.00
CA LEU A 46 16.83 15.66 6.10
C LEU A 46 17.00 15.16 4.68
N VAL A 47 18.24 14.86 4.33
CA VAL A 47 18.54 14.13 3.09
C VAL A 47 18.08 12.72 3.34
N PHE A 48 16.81 12.47 3.03
CA PHE A 48 16.36 11.10 2.83
C PHE A 48 17.12 10.58 1.60
N ASN A 49 18.13 9.77 1.84
CA ASN A 49 18.64 8.94 0.77
C ASN A 49 17.43 8.13 0.28
N ALA A 50 16.98 8.43 -0.93
CA ALA A 50 15.93 7.65 -1.57
C ALA A 50 16.33 6.18 -1.42
N LEU A 51 15.52 5.42 -0.68
CA LEU A 51 15.75 3.99 -0.53
C LEU A 51 15.89 3.44 -1.95
N GLN A 52 17.04 2.86 -2.24
CA GLN A 52 17.26 2.26 -3.56
C GLN A 52 16.07 1.36 -3.87
N ALA A 53 15.50 1.54 -5.06
CA ALA A 53 14.36 0.74 -5.48
C ALA A 53 14.71 -0.74 -5.35
N ARG A 54 14.00 -1.46 -4.49
CA ARG A 54 14.22 -2.89 -4.29
C ARG A 54 13.78 -3.63 -5.53
N LYS A 55 14.72 -4.30 -6.19
CA LYS A 55 14.43 -5.18 -7.32
C LYS A 55 14.19 -6.60 -6.81
N PRO A 56 13.04 -7.21 -7.05
CA PRO A 56 12.84 -8.60 -6.69
C PRO A 56 13.68 -9.50 -7.59
N THR A 57 14.12 -10.62 -7.07
CA THR A 57 14.73 -11.67 -7.87
C THR A 57 13.64 -12.62 -8.38
N SER A 58 13.78 -13.13 -9.59
CA SER A 58 12.79 -13.95 -10.32
C SER A 58 12.26 -15.20 -9.60
N VAL A 59 12.85 -15.58 -8.49
CA VAL A 59 12.56 -16.86 -7.78
C VAL A 59 11.59 -16.67 -6.61
N THR A 60 11.00 -15.48 -6.41
CA THR A 60 10.66 -15.07 -5.04
C THR A 60 9.21 -14.89 -4.69
N LEU A 61 8.30 -14.81 -5.62
CA LEU A 61 6.87 -14.83 -5.35
C LEU A 61 6.18 -16.10 -5.85
N GLY A 62 6.86 -16.92 -6.64
CA GLY A 62 6.31 -18.17 -7.11
C GLY A 62 6.07 -19.16 -5.98
N PRO A 63 4.99 -19.94 -5.99
CA PRO A 63 4.83 -21.07 -5.09
C PRO A 63 5.93 -22.09 -5.42
N PRO A 64 6.98 -22.24 -4.60
CA PRO A 64 8.03 -23.16 -4.91
C PRO A 64 7.48 -24.57 -4.70
N LYS A 65 7.13 -25.27 -5.71
CA LYS A 65 6.74 -26.67 -5.75
C LYS A 65 5.27 -27.06 -5.60
N ASP A 66 4.41 -26.25 -5.04
CA ASP A 66 2.97 -26.52 -5.04
C ASP A 66 2.31 -25.51 -5.97
N ASP A 67 1.83 -25.93 -7.14
CA ASP A 67 1.04 -25.12 -8.10
C ASP A 67 -0.29 -24.61 -7.52
N ARG A 68 -0.27 -24.25 -6.23
CA ARG A 68 -1.46 -23.78 -5.54
C ARG A 68 -1.52 -22.26 -5.61
N PRO A 69 -2.56 -21.73 -6.24
CA PRO A 69 -2.75 -20.30 -6.32
C PRO A 69 -2.89 -19.67 -4.91
N ALA A 70 -2.57 -18.41 -4.81
CA ALA A 70 -2.79 -17.65 -3.61
C ALA A 70 -4.27 -17.70 -3.21
N LYS A 71 -4.55 -17.87 -1.92
CA LYS A 71 -5.91 -17.98 -1.41
C LYS A 71 -6.14 -17.03 -0.24
N ALA A 72 -7.13 -16.16 -0.36
CA ALA A 72 -7.60 -15.37 0.76
C ALA A 72 -8.31 -16.27 1.79
N LEU A 73 -7.98 -16.06 3.06
CA LEU A 73 -8.62 -16.69 4.21
C LEU A 73 -9.26 -15.58 5.04
N GLY A 74 -10.49 -15.22 4.67
CA GLY A 74 -11.20 -14.09 5.26
C GLY A 74 -10.63 -12.74 4.85
N ARG A 75 -10.80 -11.74 5.72
CA ARG A 75 -10.56 -10.32 5.42
C ARG A 75 -9.08 -9.91 5.43
N ALA A 76 -8.24 -10.57 6.18
CA ALA A 76 -6.90 -10.04 6.48
C ALA A 76 -5.79 -11.08 6.37
N THR A 77 -6.04 -12.23 5.75
CA THR A 77 -5.06 -13.31 5.69
C THR A 77 -5.01 -13.88 4.28
N ILE A 78 -3.81 -14.07 3.76
CA ILE A 78 -3.58 -14.74 2.47
C ILE A 78 -2.64 -15.92 2.71
N ARG A 79 -3.04 -17.10 2.26
CA ARG A 79 -2.14 -18.24 2.14
C ARG A 79 -1.46 -18.20 0.78
N TYR A 80 -0.13 -18.21 0.79
CA TYR A 80 0.68 -18.11 -0.40
C TYR A 80 1.86 -19.10 -0.35
N GLY A 81 1.83 -20.08 -1.24
CA GLY A 81 2.91 -21.06 -1.37
C GLY A 81 3.31 -21.75 -0.06
N GLY A 82 2.37 -22.09 0.80
CA GLY A 82 2.59 -22.73 2.11
C GLY A 82 2.86 -21.75 3.26
N ASP A 83 3.08 -20.46 2.97
CA ASP A 83 3.21 -19.40 3.98
C ASP A 83 1.89 -18.64 4.15
N THR A 84 1.82 -17.92 5.24
CA THR A 84 0.68 -17.05 5.55
C THR A 84 1.16 -15.60 5.56
N ILE A 85 0.48 -14.75 4.78
CA ILE A 85 0.67 -13.31 4.79
C ILE A 85 -0.43 -12.72 5.68
N ASP A 86 -0.03 -12.13 6.79
CA ASP A 86 -0.93 -11.45 7.72
C ASP A 86 -1.06 -9.97 7.33
N LEU A 87 -2.28 -9.56 7.01
CA LEU A 87 -2.65 -8.20 6.64
C LEU A 87 -3.53 -7.53 7.72
N SER A 88 -3.64 -8.09 8.91
CA SER A 88 -4.50 -7.57 9.99
C SER A 88 -4.16 -6.13 10.39
N ALA A 89 -2.89 -5.74 10.26
CA ALA A 89 -2.44 -4.37 10.51
C ALA A 89 -2.70 -3.39 9.33
N VAL A 90 -3.30 -3.85 8.23
CA VAL A 90 -3.68 -3.00 7.09
C VAL A 90 -5.12 -2.55 7.30
N SER A 91 -5.29 -1.43 8.01
CA SER A 91 -6.61 -0.93 8.44
C SER A 91 -7.57 -0.60 7.30
N GLN A 92 -7.05 -0.40 6.09
CA GLN A 92 -7.85 -0.12 4.90
C GLN A 92 -8.55 -1.35 4.31
N LEU A 93 -8.17 -2.55 4.72
CA LEU A 93 -8.86 -3.78 4.30
C LEU A 93 -10.14 -3.95 5.11
N VAL A 94 -11.27 -3.65 4.49
CA VAL A 94 -12.59 -3.71 5.11
C VAL A 94 -13.37 -4.94 4.68
N ASP A 95 -13.10 -5.48 3.48
CA ASP A 95 -13.82 -6.60 2.87
C ASP A 95 -12.92 -7.76 2.49
N ALA A 96 -13.49 -8.97 2.50
CA ALA A 96 -12.78 -10.17 2.06
C ALA A 96 -12.50 -10.16 0.54
N GLU A 97 -13.33 -9.47 -0.23
CA GLU A 97 -13.23 -9.29 -1.67
C GLU A 97 -11.96 -8.52 -2.06
N GLN A 98 -11.55 -7.54 -1.25
CA GLN A 98 -10.26 -6.84 -1.42
C GLN A 98 -9.10 -7.81 -1.21
N THR A 99 -9.16 -8.62 -0.15
CA THR A 99 -8.11 -9.60 0.15
C THR A 99 -8.03 -10.69 -0.91
N GLN A 100 -9.19 -11.10 -1.47
CA GLN A 100 -9.24 -12.03 -2.58
C GLN A 100 -8.60 -11.45 -3.84
N ALA A 101 -8.87 -10.19 -4.15
CA ALA A 101 -8.25 -9.51 -5.29
C ALA A 101 -6.72 -9.36 -5.09
N ILE A 102 -6.27 -9.06 -3.87
CA ILE A 102 -4.84 -9.02 -3.55
C ILE A 102 -4.19 -10.39 -3.74
N ALA A 103 -4.83 -11.48 -3.29
CA ALA A 103 -4.32 -12.83 -3.49
C ALA A 103 -4.15 -13.14 -4.99
N ARG A 104 -5.14 -12.82 -5.81
CA ARG A 104 -5.05 -13.01 -7.27
C ARG A 104 -4.01 -12.11 -7.92
N ALA A 105 -3.85 -10.89 -7.43
CA ALA A 105 -2.81 -9.99 -7.90
C ALA A 105 -1.40 -10.53 -7.59
N LEU A 106 -1.20 -11.17 -6.44
CA LEU A 106 0.06 -11.83 -6.10
C LEU A 106 0.38 -12.98 -7.06
N ASP A 107 -0.62 -13.79 -7.46
CA ASP A 107 -0.42 -14.84 -8.47
C ASP A 107 0.05 -14.23 -9.81
N ARG A 108 -0.63 -13.16 -10.28
CA ARG A 108 -0.24 -12.48 -11.52
C ARG A 108 1.16 -11.85 -11.44
N LEU A 109 1.49 -11.29 -10.28
CA LEU A 109 2.81 -10.71 -10.06
C LEU A 109 3.90 -11.78 -10.04
N SER A 110 3.64 -12.97 -9.50
CA SER A 110 4.63 -14.05 -9.49
C SER A 110 5.08 -14.44 -10.88
N ASP A 111 4.19 -14.37 -11.87
CA ASP A 111 4.48 -14.69 -13.25
C ASP A 111 5.29 -13.60 -13.99
N THR A 112 5.26 -12.37 -13.47
CA THR A 112 5.83 -11.19 -14.14
C THR A 112 7.02 -10.58 -13.40
N LEU A 113 7.26 -10.98 -12.15
CA LEU A 113 8.39 -10.49 -11.37
C LEU A 113 9.69 -11.09 -11.89
N ASP A 114 10.56 -10.23 -12.35
CA ASP A 114 11.91 -10.53 -12.79
C ASP A 114 12.91 -9.56 -12.14
N ASP A 115 14.20 -9.76 -12.39
CA ASP A 115 15.28 -8.92 -11.86
C ASP A 115 15.45 -7.57 -12.60
N ARG A 116 14.62 -7.32 -13.63
CA ARG A 116 14.78 -6.16 -14.53
C ARG A 116 14.00 -4.93 -14.06
N ALA A 117 12.88 -5.14 -13.35
CA ALA A 117 12.00 -4.05 -12.91
C ALA A 117 11.84 -4.02 -11.40
N SER A 118 11.60 -2.82 -10.85
CA SER A 118 11.31 -2.68 -9.43
C SER A 118 9.93 -3.24 -9.09
N VAL A 119 9.70 -3.54 -7.81
CA VAL A 119 8.36 -3.93 -7.31
C VAL A 119 7.32 -2.84 -7.63
N SER A 120 7.72 -1.57 -7.54
CA SER A 120 6.83 -0.44 -7.86
C SER A 120 6.41 -0.46 -9.32
N ASP A 121 7.36 -0.62 -10.24
CA ASP A 121 7.06 -0.63 -11.68
C ASP A 121 6.09 -1.77 -12.06
N ARG A 122 6.29 -2.95 -11.44
CA ARG A 122 5.41 -4.10 -11.67
C ARG A 122 4.02 -3.91 -11.06
N LEU A 123 3.93 -3.24 -9.92
CA LEU A 123 2.64 -2.86 -9.34
C LEU A 123 1.89 -1.86 -10.20
N ASP A 124 2.58 -0.84 -10.70
CA ASP A 124 1.98 0.17 -11.59
C ASP A 124 1.48 -0.46 -12.88
N GLU A 125 2.25 -1.39 -13.45
CA GLU A 125 1.84 -2.17 -14.62
C GLU A 125 0.60 -3.03 -14.34
N LEU A 126 0.58 -3.74 -13.21
CA LEU A 126 -0.57 -4.56 -12.80
C LEU A 126 -1.83 -3.72 -12.61
N LEU A 127 -1.70 -2.58 -11.92
CA LEU A 127 -2.84 -1.69 -11.68
C LEU A 127 -3.36 -1.08 -12.99
N ARG A 128 -2.46 -0.70 -13.89
CA ARG A 128 -2.83 -0.22 -15.21
C ARG A 128 -3.60 -1.28 -16.02
N ARG A 129 -3.18 -2.55 -15.95
CA ARG A 129 -3.93 -3.63 -16.59
C ARG A 129 -5.30 -3.84 -15.97
N ILE A 130 -5.41 -3.79 -14.65
CA ILE A 130 -6.71 -3.84 -13.97
C ILE A 130 -7.62 -2.69 -14.45
N ASP A 131 -7.08 -1.49 -14.65
CA ASP A 131 -7.86 -0.35 -15.12
C ASP A 131 -8.31 -0.49 -16.59
N GLN A 132 -7.53 -1.20 -17.41
CA GLN A 132 -7.84 -1.44 -18.83
C GLN A 132 -8.74 -2.65 -19.08
N GLU A 133 -8.49 -3.74 -18.38
CA GLU A 133 -9.13 -5.04 -18.63
C GLU A 133 -10.18 -5.39 -17.57
N GLY A 134 -10.26 -4.61 -16.48
CA GLY A 134 -11.14 -4.88 -15.35
C GLY A 134 -10.57 -5.90 -14.36
N LEU A 135 -11.31 -6.11 -13.26
CA LEU A 135 -10.93 -7.07 -12.21
C LEU A 135 -11.01 -8.52 -12.69
N ASP A 136 -11.81 -8.78 -13.71
CA ASP A 136 -11.96 -10.13 -14.29
C ASP A 136 -10.65 -10.67 -14.84
N TRP A 137 -9.74 -9.79 -15.28
CA TRP A 137 -8.40 -10.18 -15.70
C TRP A 137 -7.59 -10.88 -14.59
N LEU A 138 -7.85 -10.57 -13.33
CA LEU A 138 -7.21 -11.25 -12.21
C LEU A 138 -7.71 -12.69 -12.03
N TRP A 139 -8.89 -13.01 -12.56
CA TRP A 139 -9.51 -14.30 -12.37
C TRP A 139 -8.96 -15.33 -13.36
N PRO A 140 -8.53 -16.52 -12.91
CA PRO A 140 -7.92 -17.51 -13.79
C PRO A 140 -8.91 -18.33 -14.63
N HIS A 141 -10.22 -18.21 -14.34
CA HIS A 141 -11.25 -18.98 -15.01
C HIS A 141 -12.16 -18.08 -15.84
N PRO A 142 -12.81 -18.61 -16.91
CA PRO A 142 -13.80 -17.83 -17.65
C PRO A 142 -14.97 -17.40 -16.77
N GLY A 143 -15.49 -16.20 -17.03
CA GLY A 143 -16.62 -15.63 -16.33
C GLY A 143 -16.26 -14.43 -15.44
N HIS A 144 -17.32 -13.79 -14.92
CA HIS A 144 -17.18 -12.64 -14.02
C HIS A 144 -17.25 -13.10 -12.57
N PRO A 145 -16.17 -13.06 -11.81
CA PRO A 145 -16.15 -13.56 -10.44
C PRO A 145 -17.09 -12.79 -9.50
N GLY A 146 -17.43 -11.53 -9.81
CA GLY A 146 -18.39 -10.71 -9.07
C GLY A 146 -18.04 -10.42 -7.59
N HIS A 147 -17.02 -11.09 -7.06
CA HIS A 147 -16.62 -11.03 -5.65
C HIS A 147 -15.20 -10.50 -5.47
N LEU A 148 -14.70 -9.74 -6.44
CA LEU A 148 -13.42 -9.05 -6.33
C LEU A 148 -13.68 -7.56 -6.14
N ALA A 149 -13.00 -6.95 -5.17
CA ALA A 149 -12.96 -5.51 -5.01
C ALA A 149 -11.56 -4.99 -5.38
N ARG A 150 -11.53 -3.84 -6.08
CA ARG A 150 -10.28 -3.26 -6.57
C ARG A 150 -9.33 -2.94 -5.40
N PRO A 151 -8.13 -3.56 -5.34
CA PRO A 151 -7.16 -3.26 -4.32
C PRO A 151 -6.49 -1.92 -4.61
N ARG A 152 -6.11 -1.22 -3.55
CA ARG A 152 -5.34 0.02 -3.66
C ARG A 152 -3.84 -0.29 -3.77
N PRO A 153 -3.04 0.61 -4.38
CA PRO A 153 -1.59 0.41 -4.53
C PRO A 153 -0.89 0.07 -3.21
N TYR A 154 -1.24 0.77 -2.14
CA TYR A 154 -0.62 0.56 -0.82
C TYR A 154 -1.00 -0.77 -0.15
N GLU A 155 -2.17 -1.30 -0.43
CA GLU A 155 -2.62 -2.61 0.06
C GLU A 155 -1.82 -3.74 -0.60
N LEU A 156 -1.64 -3.67 -1.92
CA LEU A 156 -0.80 -4.58 -2.68
C LEU A 156 0.66 -4.49 -2.22
N GLN A 157 1.18 -3.29 -2.06
CA GLN A 157 2.54 -3.07 -1.58
C GLN A 157 2.73 -3.61 -0.15
N ALA A 158 1.72 -3.45 0.71
CA ALA A 158 1.74 -4.00 2.07
C ALA A 158 1.77 -5.53 2.06
N ALA A 159 1.01 -6.18 1.18
CA ALA A 159 0.99 -7.62 1.03
C ALA A 159 2.35 -8.15 0.56
N ILE A 160 2.94 -7.55 -0.48
CA ILE A 160 4.25 -7.92 -1.01
C ILE A 160 5.32 -7.79 0.07
N ARG A 161 5.35 -6.66 0.79
CA ARG A 161 6.36 -6.42 1.83
C ARG A 161 6.26 -7.38 3.01
N ARG A 162 5.09 -7.97 3.25
CA ARG A 162 4.85 -8.98 4.28
C ARG A 162 5.07 -10.41 3.79
N CYS A 163 5.26 -10.59 2.50
CA CYS A 163 5.60 -11.89 1.94
C CYS A 163 7.04 -12.25 2.35
N ARG A 164 7.19 -13.22 3.25
CA ARG A 164 8.51 -13.66 3.77
C ARG A 164 9.40 -14.28 2.70
N ARG A 165 8.81 -14.71 1.59
CA ARG A 165 9.52 -15.30 0.45
C ARG A 165 10.04 -14.26 -0.53
N LEU A 166 9.65 -13.01 -0.38
CA LEU A 166 10.16 -11.94 -1.23
C LEU A 166 11.65 -11.73 -0.94
N ARG A 167 12.50 -12.08 -1.87
CA ARG A 167 13.91 -11.73 -1.85
C ARG A 167 14.12 -10.52 -2.74
N VAL A 168 14.85 -9.58 -2.30
CA VAL A 168 15.19 -8.37 -3.05
C VAL A 168 16.69 -8.22 -3.11
N GLN A 169 17.19 -7.74 -4.23
CA GLN A 169 18.58 -7.32 -4.31
C GLN A 169 18.73 -6.02 -3.54
N THR A 170 19.75 -5.92 -2.72
CA THR A 170 20.18 -4.71 -2.00
C THR A 170 21.21 -3.97 -2.81
#